data_29a77c345106a683c5eb9e21cd3a8472
#
_entry.id   29a77c345106a683c5eb9e21cd3a8472
#
_cell.length_a   1.000
_cell.length_b   1.000
_cell.length_c   1.000
_cell.angle_alpha   90.00
_cell.angle_beta   90.00
_cell.angle_gamma   90.00
#
_symmetry.space_group_name_H-M   'P 1'
#
loop_
_entity.id
_entity.type
_entity.pdbx_description
1 polymer ?
#
loop_
_entity_poly.entity_id
_entity_poly.type
_entity_poly.pdbx_seq_one_letter_code
_entity_poly.pdbx_strand_id
1 'polypeptide(L)'
;MNINDIPYEDRIYAYVVEGVTDEDKLKKAGCKYVIRTGGVFIQADIINLIKMTSKVRKIVILTDPDGPGEKIRYLVKKELDSNSWIDLKADKENAKNSK
;
A
#
# COMPACT_ATOMS: atom_id res chain seq x y z
N MET A 1 -9.76 -1.89 5.71
CA MET A 1 -8.36 -1.93 6.16
C MET A 1 -8.27 -1.81 7.66
N ASN A 2 -7.53 -2.69 8.29
CA ASN A 2 -7.37 -2.67 9.75
C ASN A 2 -6.04 -1.98 10.09
N ILE A 3 -6.12 -0.81 10.68
CA ILE A 3 -4.94 -0.02 11.03
C ILE A 3 -4.04 -0.77 12.02
N ASN A 4 -4.63 -1.62 12.86
CA ASN A 4 -3.84 -2.37 13.85
C ASN A 4 -2.88 -3.38 13.23
N ASP A 5 -3.10 -3.74 11.96
CA ASP A 5 -2.23 -4.68 11.26
C ASP A 5 -1.06 -3.98 10.56
N ILE A 6 -1.01 -2.65 10.60
CA ILE A 6 0.04 -1.89 9.93
C ILE A 6 1.30 -1.87 10.79
N PRO A 7 2.47 -2.18 10.20
CA PRO A 7 3.72 -2.11 10.95
C PRO A 7 4.01 -0.71 11.47
N TYR A 8 4.55 -0.61 12.66
CA TYR A 8 4.86 0.67 13.27
C TYR A 8 6.19 1.26 12.83
N GLU A 9 7.04 0.47 12.20
CA GLU A 9 8.38 0.94 11.82
C GLU A 9 8.31 1.85 10.61
N ASP A 10 7.73 3.03 10.81
CA ASP A 10 7.47 3.98 9.74
C ASP A 10 8.75 4.45 9.05
N ARG A 11 9.86 4.43 9.75
CA ARG A 11 11.14 4.87 9.17
C ARG A 11 11.68 3.92 8.10
N ILE A 12 11.22 2.67 8.07
CA ILE A 12 11.68 1.70 7.09
C ILE A 12 10.58 1.29 6.10
N TYR A 13 9.36 1.76 6.31
CA TYR A 13 8.22 1.42 5.44
C TYR A 13 7.69 2.65 4.73
N ALA A 14 7.13 2.42 3.54
CA ALA A 14 6.30 3.39 2.84
C ALA A 14 5.04 2.64 2.39
N TYR A 15 3.90 3.28 2.52
CA TYR A 15 2.61 2.61 2.33
C TYR A 15 1.97 3.07 1.04
N VAL A 16 1.48 2.11 0.24
CA VAL A 16 0.79 2.40 -1.01
C VAL A 16 -0.68 2.08 -0.83
N VAL A 17 -1.53 3.07 -1.03
CA VAL A 17 -2.98 2.95 -0.89
C VAL A 17 -3.67 3.49 -2.13
N GLU A 18 -4.95 3.18 -2.28
CA GLU A 18 -5.69 3.62 -3.45
C GLU A 18 -6.25 5.04 -3.30
N GLY A 19 -6.90 5.34 -2.19
CA GLY A 19 -7.71 6.53 -2.06
C GLY A 19 -7.40 7.42 -0.88
N VAL A 20 -8.08 8.56 -0.85
CA VAL A 20 -7.90 9.61 0.14
C VAL A 20 -8.24 9.12 1.56
N THR A 21 -9.30 8.33 1.69
CA THR A 21 -9.73 7.85 3.01
C THR A 21 -8.67 7.00 3.67
N ASP A 22 -8.07 6.09 2.91
CA ASP A 22 -7.01 5.23 3.45
C ASP A 22 -5.76 6.04 3.75
N GLU A 23 -5.43 6.99 2.89
CA GLU A 23 -4.29 7.87 3.14
C GLU A 23 -4.47 8.63 4.45
N ASP A 24 -5.67 9.19 4.67
CA ASP A 24 -5.95 9.93 5.90
C ASP A 24 -5.86 9.06 7.14
N LYS A 25 -6.38 7.84 7.05
CA LYS A 25 -6.32 6.90 8.18
C LYS A 25 -4.89 6.59 8.58
N LEU A 26 -4.03 6.35 7.58
CA LEU A 26 -2.63 6.05 7.83
C LEU A 26 -1.91 7.25 8.44
N LYS A 27 -2.15 8.43 7.91
CA LYS A 27 -1.52 9.64 8.43
C LYS A 27 -1.94 9.94 9.87
N LYS A 28 -3.22 9.70 10.19
CA LYS A 28 -3.70 9.87 11.56
C LYS A 28 -3.11 8.83 12.50
N ALA A 29 -2.75 7.67 11.98
CA ALA A 29 -2.10 6.63 12.77
C ALA A 29 -0.60 6.87 12.94
N GLY A 30 -0.05 7.93 12.34
CA GLY A 30 1.35 8.28 12.49
C GLY A 30 2.25 7.90 11.33
N CYS A 31 1.70 7.34 10.26
CA CYS A 31 2.48 6.96 9.09
C CYS A 31 2.83 8.20 8.28
N LYS A 32 4.11 8.41 8.03
CA LYS A 32 4.59 9.61 7.34
C LYS A 32 4.72 9.44 5.84
N TYR A 33 5.02 8.22 5.41
CA TYR A 33 5.33 7.96 4.00
C TYR A 33 4.21 7.15 3.38
N VAL A 34 3.22 7.86 2.84
CA VAL A 34 2.04 7.25 2.23
C VAL A 34 1.93 7.75 0.81
N ILE A 35 1.84 6.82 -0.13
CA ILE A 35 1.72 7.12 -1.55
C ILE A 35 0.33 6.67 -2.01
N ARG A 36 -0.45 7.61 -2.50
CA ARG A 36 -1.79 7.31 -3.00
C ARG A 36 -1.75 7.16 -4.52
N THR A 37 -2.27 6.05 -5.02
CA THR A 37 -2.29 5.80 -6.46
C THR A 37 -3.41 6.54 -7.18
N GLY A 38 -4.52 6.77 -6.51
CA GLY A 38 -5.65 7.49 -7.08
C GLY A 38 -6.56 6.64 -7.93
N GLY A 39 -6.27 5.36 -8.10
CA GLY A 39 -7.09 4.44 -8.89
C GLY A 39 -6.23 3.47 -9.67
N VAL A 40 -6.87 2.72 -10.59
CA VAL A 40 -6.19 1.64 -11.32
C VAL A 40 -5.25 2.16 -12.40
N PHE A 41 -5.43 3.40 -12.85
CA PHE A 41 -4.52 4.01 -13.80
C PHE A 41 -3.51 4.85 -13.04
N ILE A 42 -2.42 4.20 -12.67
CA ILE A 42 -1.38 4.86 -11.87
C ILE A 42 -0.50 5.68 -12.81
N GLN A 43 -0.41 6.98 -12.55
CA GLN A 43 0.38 7.86 -13.40
C GLN A 43 1.86 7.55 -13.29
N ALA A 44 2.61 7.87 -14.36
CA ALA A 44 4.02 7.53 -14.44
C ALA A 44 4.84 8.15 -13.30
N ASP A 45 4.51 9.37 -12.90
CA ASP A 45 5.24 10.02 -11.83
C ASP A 45 5.01 9.32 -10.47
N ILE A 46 3.83 8.78 -10.25
CA ILE A 46 3.55 8.00 -9.04
C ILE A 46 4.31 6.68 -9.07
N ILE A 47 4.32 6.00 -10.21
CA ILE A 47 5.12 4.77 -10.36
C ILE A 47 6.60 5.05 -10.09
N ASN A 48 7.12 6.13 -10.64
CA ASN A 48 8.52 6.49 -10.42
C ASN A 48 8.79 6.80 -8.95
N LEU A 49 7.86 7.46 -8.27
CA LEU A 49 7.99 7.74 -6.85
C LEU A 49 8.05 6.44 -6.05
N ILE A 50 7.18 5.47 -6.38
CA ILE A 50 7.18 4.18 -5.70
C ILE A 50 8.51 3.46 -5.92
N LYS A 51 9.02 3.47 -7.16
CA LYS A 51 10.27 2.82 -7.49
C LYS A 51 11.46 3.45 -6.75
N MET A 52 11.51 4.76 -6.72
CA MET A 52 12.58 5.46 -6.01
C MET A 52 12.50 5.22 -4.51
N THR A 53 11.29 5.25 -3.96
CA THR A 53 11.09 5.02 -2.54
C THR A 53 11.47 3.61 -2.15
N SER A 54 11.23 2.64 -3.03
CA SER A 54 11.56 1.22 -2.75
C SER A 54 13.05 0.97 -2.57
N LYS A 55 13.89 1.89 -2.99
CA LYS A 55 15.34 1.76 -2.83
C LYS A 55 15.79 2.04 -1.40
N VAL A 56 15.01 2.77 -0.64
CA VAL A 56 15.37 3.16 0.73
C VAL A 56 14.33 2.71 1.76
N ARG A 57 13.15 2.30 1.34
CA ARG A 57 12.07 1.85 2.21
C ARG A 57 11.39 0.64 1.61
N LYS A 58 10.89 -0.24 2.46
CA LYS A 58 10.08 -1.35 2.00
C LYS A 58 8.66 -0.86 1.69
N ILE A 59 8.14 -1.22 0.55
CA ILE A 59 6.81 -0.78 0.11
C ILE A 59 5.76 -1.73 0.68
N VAL A 60 4.83 -1.17 1.43
CA VAL A 60 3.72 -1.95 1.99
C VAL A 60 2.47 -1.64 1.17
N ILE A 61 1.94 -2.64 0.51
CA ILE A 61 0.78 -2.48 -0.38
C ILE A 61 -0.49 -2.76 0.41
N LEU A 62 -1.32 -1.73 0.56
CA LEU A 62 -2.56 -1.80 1.35
C LEU A 62 -3.74 -1.42 0.46
N THR A 63 -4.22 -2.37 -0.32
CA THR A 63 -5.41 -2.15 -1.16
C THR A 63 -6.44 -3.22 -0.84
N ASP A 64 -7.69 -2.95 -1.21
CA ASP A 64 -8.76 -3.91 -0.99
C ASP A 64 -8.53 -5.17 -1.83
N PRO A 65 -8.94 -6.34 -1.34
CA PRO A 65 -8.80 -7.59 -2.10
C PRO A 65 -9.94 -7.75 -3.12
N ASP A 66 -10.17 -6.74 -3.93
CA ASP A 66 -11.20 -6.76 -4.97
C ASP A 66 -10.55 -6.43 -6.31
N GLY A 67 -11.36 -6.34 -7.38
CA GLY A 67 -10.85 -6.14 -8.72
C GLY A 67 -9.90 -4.96 -8.87
N PRO A 68 -10.33 -3.73 -8.51
CA PRO A 68 -9.45 -2.57 -8.61
C PRO A 68 -8.21 -2.70 -7.72
N GLY A 69 -8.38 -3.16 -6.49
CA GLY A 69 -7.26 -3.32 -5.57
C GLY A 69 -6.25 -4.35 -6.04
N GLU A 70 -6.73 -5.47 -6.60
CA GLU A 70 -5.86 -6.49 -7.16
C GLU A 70 -5.07 -5.96 -8.35
N LYS A 71 -5.69 -5.13 -9.18
CA LYS A 71 -4.99 -4.56 -10.34
C LYS A 71 -3.90 -3.60 -9.90
N ILE A 72 -4.18 -2.76 -8.92
CA ILE A 72 -3.18 -1.84 -8.37
C ILE A 72 -2.02 -2.64 -7.81
N ARG A 73 -2.30 -3.69 -7.05
CA ARG A 73 -1.31 -4.56 -6.45
C ARG A 73 -0.40 -5.17 -7.52
N TYR A 74 -1.00 -5.69 -8.59
CA TYR A 74 -0.25 -6.25 -9.70
C TYR A 74 0.66 -5.20 -10.36
N LEU A 75 0.12 -4.00 -10.63
CA LEU A 75 0.87 -2.95 -11.29
C LEU A 75 2.07 -2.48 -10.45
N VAL A 76 1.91 -2.41 -9.14
CA VAL A 76 2.99 -2.02 -8.25
C VAL A 76 4.04 -3.12 -8.17
N LYS A 77 3.62 -4.35 -7.98
CA LYS A 77 4.55 -5.48 -7.82
C LYS A 77 5.42 -5.69 -9.05
N LYS A 78 4.87 -5.51 -10.25
CA LYS A 78 5.65 -5.75 -11.46
C LYS A 78 6.76 -4.73 -11.67
N GLU A 79 6.69 -3.58 -10.98
CA GLU A 79 7.70 -2.55 -11.09
C GLU A 79 8.78 -2.66 -10.03
N LEU A 80 8.65 -3.58 -9.08
CA LEU A 80 9.55 -3.71 -7.94
C LEU A 80 10.14 -5.11 -7.86
N ASP A 81 11.29 -5.21 -7.20
CA ASP A 81 11.86 -6.52 -6.87
C ASP A 81 11.00 -7.19 -5.81
N SER A 82 10.92 -8.52 -5.84
CA SER A 82 10.03 -9.27 -4.97
C SER A 82 10.32 -9.09 -3.48
N ASN A 83 11.54 -8.72 -3.13
CA ASN A 83 11.89 -8.48 -1.72
C ASN A 83 11.76 -7.01 -1.32
N SER A 84 11.23 -6.17 -2.21
CA SER A 84 11.06 -4.73 -1.94
C SER A 84 9.67 -4.39 -1.43
N TRP A 85 8.75 -5.33 -1.42
CA TRP A 85 7.37 -5.03 -1.02
C TRP A 85 6.82 -6.07 -0.06
N ILE A 86 5.80 -5.65 0.69
CA ILE A 86 4.98 -6.51 1.54
C ILE A 86 3.54 -6.28 1.11
N ASP A 87 2.81 -7.37 0.87
CA ASP A 87 1.42 -7.30 0.45
C ASP A 87 0.53 -7.57 1.66
N LEU A 88 -0.08 -6.51 2.20
CA LEU A 88 -1.02 -6.63 3.31
C LEU A 88 -2.43 -6.39 2.77
N LYS A 89 -3.18 -7.46 2.64
CA LYS A 89 -4.56 -7.33 2.19
C LYS A 89 -5.42 -6.68 3.26
N ALA A 90 -6.45 -5.98 2.80
CA ALA A 90 -7.31 -5.23 3.70
C ALA A 90 -8.20 -6.14 4.53
N ASP A 91 -8.85 -5.55 5.51
CA ASP A 91 -9.66 -6.21 6.53
C ASP A 91 -10.78 -7.08 6.03
N LYS A 92 -11.27 -6.80 4.85
CA LYS A 92 -12.37 -7.57 4.28
C LYS A 92 -12.08 -9.06 4.33
N GLU A 93 -10.85 -9.43 4.02
CA GLU A 93 -10.42 -10.81 4.03
C GLU A 93 -10.25 -11.32 5.45
N ASN A 94 -9.70 -10.50 6.32
CA ASN A 94 -9.54 -10.85 7.72
C ASN A 94 -10.87 -11.05 8.41
N ALA A 95 -11.84 -10.22 8.08
CA ALA A 95 -13.19 -10.36 8.64
C ALA A 95 -13.82 -11.70 8.26
N LYS A 96 -13.58 -12.17 7.06
CA LYS A 96 -14.06 -13.47 6.65
C LYS A 96 -13.43 -14.59 7.45
N ASN A 97 -12.15 -14.46 7.73
CA ASN A 97 -11.39 -15.52 8.39
C ASN A 97 -11.61 -15.58 9.89
N SER A 98 -12.12 -14.53 10.46
CA SER A 98 -12.27 -14.42 11.91
C SER A 98 -13.54 -15.09 12.44
N LYS A 99 -14.29 -15.72 11.61
CA LYS A 99 -15.53 -16.39 12.03
C LYS A 99 -15.29 -17.67 12.77
#